data_41eafe6c2a3d54bf3e9916c6a5076067
#
_entry.id   41eafe6c2a3d54bf3e9916c6a5076067
#
_cell.length_a   1.000
_cell.length_b   1.000
_cell.length_c   1.000
_cell.angle_alpha   90.00
_cell.angle_beta   90.00
_cell.angle_gamma   90.00
#
_symmetry.space_group_name_H-M   'P 1'
#
loop_
_entity.id
_entity.type
_entity.pdbx_description
1 polymer ?
#
loop_
_entity_poly.entity_id
_entity_poly.type
_entity_poly.pdbx_seq_one_letter_code
_entity_poly.pdbx_strand_id
1 'polypeptide(L)'
;MENYIIANCTDTGRTRRVNEDSMVTFDSPNGRVVAVCDGMGGQNAGDVASQLAVAVIQDILSDNTFATPEEAITSSVLAANQAILRKASMNEDMQGMGATCVMLIVKDDKVYYGSIGDSRIYYIANGMIRQITKDQSYVQTLVDAGQITLAEAEHHQDKNQITNALGVEGMTPPVIGQMPIIPEPNSTFLLCSDGLSGMINNNTILNTVSRHDLSLNERARMLVEQANEAGGLDNITVQLVEFPAEDMAMSPMGSPAVSSAIAQPKKKSHAVLYSLIAALLVIAVAGGAYWYFHEEEKPQPKATVTTKVKQKAKAKKEEPKSEPEVVVKQESVKKIEKVVSKEKNTKKTKVKRDNTISNSAKDLLDKETKQDKANDAAQKVTKKDLSKEKE
;
A
#
# COMPACT_ATOMS: atom_id res chain seq x y z
N MET A 1 3.53 4.73 29.18
CA MET A 1 2.39 5.29 28.43
C MET A 1 2.90 5.54 27.02
N GLU A 2 2.10 5.23 26.00
CA GLU A 2 2.51 5.46 24.62
C GLU A 2 2.64 6.97 24.38
N ASN A 3 3.83 7.45 24.07
CA ASN A 3 4.12 8.88 23.86
C ASN A 3 3.89 9.30 22.39
N TYR A 4 2.86 8.77 21.73
CA TYR A 4 2.52 9.15 20.35
C TYR A 4 1.01 9.16 20.13
N ILE A 5 0.57 9.91 19.13
CA ILE A 5 -0.82 9.96 18.67
C ILE A 5 -0.87 9.61 17.18
N ILE A 6 -1.97 8.97 16.75
CA ILE A 6 -2.14 8.53 15.37
C ILE A 6 -3.41 9.14 14.81
N ALA A 7 -3.34 9.61 13.56
CA ALA A 7 -4.50 10.03 12.78
C ALA A 7 -4.39 9.47 11.35
N ASN A 8 -5.54 9.25 10.74
CA ASN A 8 -5.59 8.75 9.38
C ASN A 8 -6.74 9.39 8.59
N CYS A 9 -6.61 9.38 7.27
CA CYS A 9 -7.65 9.78 6.34
C CYS A 9 -7.45 9.05 5.03
N THR A 10 -8.53 8.64 4.39
CA THR A 10 -8.51 8.05 3.05
C THR A 10 -9.68 8.60 2.24
N ASP A 11 -9.49 8.77 0.94
CA ASP A 11 -10.49 9.26 -0.01
C ASP A 11 -10.29 8.59 -1.37
N THR A 12 -11.38 8.36 -2.09
CA THR A 12 -11.35 7.75 -3.43
C THR A 12 -10.69 8.65 -4.48
N GLY A 13 -10.52 9.95 -4.18
CA GLY A 13 -10.10 10.92 -5.17
C GLY A 13 -11.26 11.41 -6.03
N ARG A 14 -10.93 12.15 -7.10
CA ARG A 14 -11.94 12.76 -8.00
C ARG A 14 -12.14 11.96 -9.28
N THR A 15 -11.22 11.06 -9.61
CA THR A 15 -11.19 10.33 -10.89
C THR A 15 -11.55 8.87 -10.75
N ARG A 16 -11.11 8.22 -9.69
CA ARG A 16 -11.37 6.79 -9.44
C ARG A 16 -12.80 6.56 -8.99
N ARG A 17 -13.33 5.35 -9.22
CA ARG A 17 -14.69 4.94 -8.79
C ARG A 17 -14.66 4.13 -7.49
N VAL A 18 -13.58 3.43 -7.25
CA VAL A 18 -13.35 2.55 -6.09
C VAL A 18 -12.09 3.02 -5.39
N ASN A 19 -12.07 2.92 -4.08
CA ASN A 19 -10.85 3.10 -3.31
C ASN A 19 -10.14 1.75 -3.22
N GLU A 20 -9.01 1.64 -3.91
CA GLU A 20 -8.16 0.44 -3.93
C GLU A 20 -7.05 0.51 -2.87
N ASP A 21 -6.92 1.64 -2.16
CA ASP A 21 -6.05 1.76 -0.99
C ASP A 21 -6.63 1.05 0.23
N SER A 22 -5.78 0.52 1.07
CA SER A 22 -6.13 -0.02 2.38
C SER A 22 -5.10 0.40 3.43
N MET A 23 -5.56 0.57 4.67
CA MET A 23 -4.68 0.91 5.79
C MET A 23 -5.09 0.16 7.05
N VAL A 24 -4.12 -0.03 7.95
CA VAL A 24 -4.36 -0.68 9.24
C VAL A 24 -3.52 -0.05 10.33
N THR A 25 -4.08 0.00 11.56
CA THR A 25 -3.40 0.41 12.78
C THR A 25 -3.86 -0.49 13.91
N PHE A 26 -2.94 -1.21 14.56
CA PHE A 26 -3.28 -2.15 15.64
C PHE A 26 -2.09 -2.38 16.57
N ASP A 27 -2.39 -2.89 17.78
CA ASP A 27 -1.39 -3.35 18.73
C ASP A 27 -1.05 -4.81 18.49
N SER A 28 0.24 -5.14 18.59
CA SER A 28 0.73 -6.49 18.44
C SER A 28 1.82 -6.80 19.47
N PRO A 29 2.16 -8.08 19.70
CA PRO A 29 3.34 -8.45 20.52
C PRO A 29 4.65 -7.88 20.00
N ASN A 30 4.68 -7.43 18.74
CA ASN A 30 5.86 -6.87 18.08
C ASN A 30 5.95 -5.33 18.20
N GLY A 31 4.92 -4.68 18.76
CA GLY A 31 4.76 -3.23 18.88
C GLY A 31 3.51 -2.72 18.20
N ARG A 32 3.31 -1.40 18.21
CA ARG A 32 2.22 -0.73 17.49
C ARG A 32 2.52 -0.70 16.00
N VAL A 33 1.63 -1.30 15.21
CA VAL A 33 1.76 -1.41 13.75
C VAL A 33 0.89 -0.36 13.07
N VAL A 34 1.47 0.31 12.08
CA VAL A 34 0.80 1.27 11.19
C VAL A 34 1.20 0.94 9.76
N ALA A 35 0.26 0.66 8.87
CA ALA A 35 0.57 0.30 7.49
C ALA A 35 -0.43 0.88 6.48
N VAL A 36 0.08 1.21 5.28
CA VAL A 36 -0.70 1.62 4.11
C VAL A 36 -0.31 0.70 2.96
N CYS A 37 -1.31 0.20 2.24
CA CYS A 37 -1.17 -0.61 1.03
C CYS A 37 -2.01 0.03 -0.08
N ASP A 38 -1.38 0.34 -1.21
CA ASP A 38 -2.02 0.84 -2.43
C ASP A 38 -2.23 -0.33 -3.38
N GLY A 39 -3.48 -0.59 -3.72
CA GLY A 39 -3.88 -1.73 -4.51
C GLY A 39 -3.85 -1.46 -6.01
N MET A 40 -3.29 -2.40 -6.77
CA MET A 40 -3.23 -2.34 -8.22
C MET A 40 -3.80 -3.60 -8.86
N GLY A 41 -4.45 -3.44 -10.00
CA GLY A 41 -5.01 -4.53 -10.79
C GLY A 41 -6.11 -4.05 -11.73
N GLY A 42 -6.47 -4.87 -12.74
CA GLY A 42 -7.61 -4.58 -13.61
C GLY A 42 -8.94 -4.88 -12.91
N GLN A 43 -10.01 -4.14 -13.23
CA GLN A 43 -11.41 -4.36 -12.87
C GLN A 43 -11.66 -4.90 -11.42
N ASN A 44 -11.41 -4.08 -10.40
CA ASN A 44 -11.68 -4.36 -8.97
C ASN A 44 -10.75 -5.42 -8.33
N ALA A 45 -9.57 -5.67 -8.87
CA ALA A 45 -8.63 -6.59 -8.25
C ALA A 45 -7.66 -5.90 -7.28
N GLY A 46 -7.46 -4.58 -7.42
CA GLY A 46 -6.59 -3.77 -6.56
C GLY A 46 -7.12 -3.68 -5.13
N ASP A 47 -8.42 -3.41 -4.96
CA ASP A 47 -9.05 -3.36 -3.64
C ASP A 47 -8.97 -4.70 -2.89
N VAL A 48 -9.15 -5.82 -3.61
CA VAL A 48 -8.97 -7.17 -3.02
C VAL A 48 -7.52 -7.39 -2.60
N ALA A 49 -6.55 -6.94 -3.40
CA ALA A 49 -5.14 -7.13 -3.09
C ALA A 49 -4.70 -6.33 -1.86
N SER A 50 -5.04 -5.05 -1.78
CA SER A 50 -4.68 -4.19 -0.65
C SER A 50 -5.38 -4.61 0.64
N GLN A 51 -6.67 -4.95 0.60
CA GLN A 51 -7.41 -5.48 1.75
C GLN A 51 -6.83 -6.80 2.24
N LEU A 52 -6.49 -7.72 1.33
CA LEU A 52 -5.85 -8.98 1.69
C LEU A 52 -4.46 -8.77 2.29
N ALA A 53 -3.68 -7.81 1.76
CA ALA A 53 -2.38 -7.46 2.31
C ALA A 53 -2.49 -7.01 3.77
N VAL A 54 -3.33 -6.02 4.07
CA VAL A 54 -3.47 -5.51 5.45
C VAL A 54 -4.05 -6.55 6.40
N ALA A 55 -5.00 -7.40 5.94
CA ALA A 55 -5.56 -8.47 6.76
C ALA A 55 -4.51 -9.52 7.13
N VAL A 56 -3.72 -10.01 6.17
CA VAL A 56 -2.66 -11.00 6.44
C VAL A 56 -1.56 -10.42 7.32
N ILE A 57 -1.16 -9.16 7.09
CA ILE A 57 -0.19 -8.47 7.96
C ILE A 57 -0.70 -8.42 9.39
N GLN A 58 -1.98 -8.08 9.59
CA GLN A 58 -2.60 -8.01 10.91
C GLN A 58 -2.64 -9.40 11.57
N ASP A 59 -3.08 -10.43 10.87
CA ASP A 59 -3.17 -11.81 11.39
C ASP A 59 -1.78 -12.31 11.80
N ILE A 60 -0.78 -12.19 10.92
CA ILE A 60 0.59 -12.66 11.19
C ILE A 60 1.22 -11.95 12.39
N LEU A 61 1.07 -10.63 12.49
CA LEU A 61 1.70 -9.85 13.56
C LEU A 61 0.94 -9.91 14.88
N SER A 62 -0.38 -10.19 14.87
CA SER A 62 -1.17 -10.40 16.08
C SER A 62 -0.94 -11.77 16.70
N ASP A 63 -0.79 -12.80 15.87
CA ASP A 63 -0.69 -14.19 16.32
C ASP A 63 0.74 -14.64 16.63
N ASN A 64 1.76 -13.90 16.14
CA ASN A 64 3.16 -14.29 16.28
C ASN A 64 4.00 -13.20 16.92
N THR A 65 4.98 -13.62 17.72
CA THR A 65 6.05 -12.77 18.25
C THR A 65 7.34 -13.12 17.52
N PHE A 66 7.99 -12.10 16.94
CA PHE A 66 9.25 -12.23 16.22
C PHE A 66 10.42 -11.77 17.08
N ALA A 67 11.64 -12.21 16.74
CA ALA A 67 12.84 -11.85 17.49
C ALA A 67 13.13 -10.34 17.38
N THR A 68 12.87 -9.76 16.21
CA THR A 68 13.04 -8.31 15.95
C THR A 68 11.86 -7.75 15.16
N PRO A 69 11.59 -6.42 15.26
CA PRO A 69 10.57 -5.79 14.43
C PRO A 69 10.86 -5.85 12.93
N GLU A 70 12.12 -5.86 12.53
CA GLU A 70 12.54 -6.02 11.13
C GLU A 70 12.17 -7.39 10.58
N GLU A 71 12.35 -8.44 11.37
CA GLU A 71 11.90 -9.80 11.03
C GLU A 71 10.37 -9.86 10.96
N ALA A 72 9.68 -9.20 11.88
CA ALA A 72 8.22 -9.09 11.87
C ALA A 72 7.70 -8.45 10.59
N ILE A 73 8.27 -7.29 10.17
CA ILE A 73 7.93 -6.62 8.93
C ILE A 73 8.18 -7.54 7.73
N THR A 74 9.38 -8.12 7.65
CA THR A 74 9.75 -8.98 6.52
C THR A 74 8.82 -10.18 6.40
N SER A 75 8.57 -10.89 7.51
CA SER A 75 7.76 -12.10 7.52
C SER A 75 6.30 -11.83 7.16
N SER A 76 5.71 -10.75 7.70
CA SER A 76 4.32 -10.40 7.43
C SER A 76 4.12 -9.95 5.97
N VAL A 77 5.06 -9.18 5.40
CA VAL A 77 5.02 -8.75 4.00
C VAL A 77 5.18 -9.96 3.05
N LEU A 78 6.08 -10.89 3.34
CA LEU A 78 6.24 -12.11 2.56
C LEU A 78 4.99 -13.01 2.62
N ALA A 79 4.36 -13.12 3.79
CA ALA A 79 3.10 -13.85 3.94
C ALA A 79 1.96 -13.20 3.14
N ALA A 80 1.85 -11.87 3.16
CA ALA A 80 0.89 -11.12 2.35
C ALA A 80 1.09 -11.37 0.86
N ASN A 81 2.34 -11.32 0.37
CA ASN A 81 2.66 -11.64 -1.03
C ASN A 81 2.17 -13.04 -1.42
N GLN A 82 2.47 -14.05 -0.61
CA GLN A 82 2.02 -15.41 -0.89
C GLN A 82 0.49 -15.56 -0.88
N ALA A 83 -0.19 -14.83 -0.01
CA ALA A 83 -1.66 -14.84 0.03
C ALA A 83 -2.28 -14.23 -1.23
N ILE A 84 -1.74 -13.09 -1.69
CA ILE A 84 -2.17 -12.44 -2.92
C ILE A 84 -1.93 -13.34 -4.13
N LEU A 85 -0.73 -13.92 -4.29
CA LEU A 85 -0.40 -14.85 -5.37
C LEU A 85 -1.35 -16.06 -5.39
N ARG A 86 -1.62 -16.67 -4.22
CA ARG A 86 -2.59 -17.78 -4.12
C ARG A 86 -3.99 -17.35 -4.53
N LYS A 87 -4.44 -16.18 -4.09
CA LYS A 87 -5.78 -15.67 -4.44
C LYS A 87 -5.89 -15.38 -5.93
N ALA A 88 -4.87 -14.77 -6.53
CA ALA A 88 -4.80 -14.51 -7.98
C ALA A 88 -4.83 -15.79 -8.81
N SER A 89 -4.14 -16.86 -8.36
CA SER A 89 -4.12 -18.14 -9.08
C SER A 89 -5.45 -18.91 -9.07
N MET A 90 -6.37 -18.59 -8.17
CA MET A 90 -7.68 -19.24 -8.03
C MET A 90 -8.78 -18.62 -8.90
N ASN A 91 -8.55 -17.40 -9.44
CA ASN A 91 -9.55 -16.68 -10.20
C ASN A 91 -8.87 -15.87 -11.32
N GLU A 92 -9.25 -16.16 -12.56
CA GLU A 92 -8.71 -15.47 -13.75
C GLU A 92 -8.95 -13.95 -13.71
N ASP A 93 -10.08 -13.50 -13.17
CA ASP A 93 -10.41 -12.08 -13.02
C ASP A 93 -9.47 -11.33 -12.04
N MET A 94 -8.73 -12.07 -11.21
CA MET A 94 -7.79 -11.54 -10.21
C MET A 94 -6.32 -11.69 -10.64
N GLN A 95 -6.05 -12.17 -11.86
CA GLN A 95 -4.69 -12.28 -12.37
C GLN A 95 -4.02 -10.91 -12.47
N GLY A 96 -2.78 -10.84 -11.99
CA GLY A 96 -2.00 -9.60 -11.98
C GLY A 96 -2.41 -8.60 -10.90
N MET A 97 -3.30 -8.97 -9.96
CA MET A 97 -3.54 -8.12 -8.80
C MET A 97 -2.30 -8.04 -7.91
N GLY A 98 -2.09 -6.89 -7.33
CA GLY A 98 -0.96 -6.64 -6.45
C GLY A 98 -1.22 -5.47 -5.51
N ALA A 99 -0.27 -5.18 -4.65
CA ALA A 99 -0.31 -4.00 -3.80
C ALA A 99 1.10 -3.53 -3.44
N THR A 100 1.23 -2.24 -3.20
CA THR A 100 2.37 -1.69 -2.44
C THR A 100 2.20 -2.00 -0.96
N CYS A 101 3.22 -1.74 -0.16
CA CYS A 101 3.09 -1.70 1.29
C CYS A 101 4.17 -0.79 1.88
N VAL A 102 3.75 0.13 2.75
CA VAL A 102 4.62 0.83 3.67
C VAL A 102 4.15 0.57 5.10
N MET A 103 5.08 0.28 5.99
CA MET A 103 4.78 -0.13 7.36
C MET A 103 5.74 0.50 8.36
N LEU A 104 5.18 0.92 9.51
CA LEU A 104 5.93 1.24 10.73
C LEU A 104 5.57 0.25 11.83
N ILE A 105 6.56 -0.08 12.67
CA ILE A 105 6.37 -0.70 14.00
C ILE A 105 7.01 0.22 15.03
N VAL A 106 6.19 0.74 15.95
CA VAL A 106 6.67 1.50 17.11
C VAL A 106 6.84 0.54 18.28
N LYS A 107 8.07 0.43 18.78
CA LYS A 107 8.42 -0.45 19.91
C LYS A 107 9.56 0.16 20.72
N ASP A 108 9.43 0.19 22.03
CA ASP A 108 10.45 0.67 22.98
C ASP A 108 11.03 2.04 22.58
N ASP A 109 10.12 3.02 22.32
CA ASP A 109 10.42 4.40 21.89
C ASP A 109 11.26 4.50 20.59
N LYS A 110 11.22 3.46 19.76
CA LYS A 110 11.88 3.39 18.47
C LYS A 110 10.89 3.07 17.37
N VAL A 111 11.16 3.61 16.18
CA VAL A 111 10.36 3.37 14.98
C VAL A 111 11.17 2.54 14.00
N TYR A 112 10.66 1.37 13.69
CA TYR A 112 11.15 0.46 12.66
C TYR A 112 10.25 0.60 11.45
N TYR A 113 10.80 0.47 10.24
CA TYR A 113 10.01 0.65 9.03
C TYR A 113 10.47 -0.25 7.89
N GLY A 114 9.54 -0.53 6.98
CA GLY A 114 9.80 -1.25 5.75
C GLY A 114 8.86 -0.82 4.63
N SER A 115 9.28 -1.05 3.38
CA SER A 115 8.51 -0.69 2.20
C SER A 115 8.68 -1.68 1.05
N ILE A 116 7.64 -1.78 0.24
CA ILE A 116 7.62 -2.40 -1.09
C ILE A 116 6.70 -1.58 -1.99
N GLY A 117 7.17 -1.25 -3.21
CA GLY A 117 6.46 -0.36 -4.14
C GLY A 117 6.91 1.08 -4.02
N ASP A 118 6.02 2.01 -4.32
CA ASP A 118 6.25 3.46 -4.39
C ASP A 118 5.37 4.29 -3.44
N SER A 119 4.57 3.66 -2.60
CA SER A 119 4.02 4.30 -1.41
C SER A 119 5.16 4.75 -0.50
N ARG A 120 4.98 5.87 0.20
CA ARG A 120 6.08 6.54 0.87
C ARG A 120 5.91 6.68 2.37
N ILE A 121 7.04 6.73 3.07
CA ILE A 121 7.12 7.17 4.46
C ILE A 121 8.02 8.40 4.51
N TYR A 122 7.47 9.47 5.10
CA TYR A 122 8.22 10.68 5.40
C TYR A 122 8.45 10.80 6.91
N TYR A 123 9.61 11.30 7.28
CA TYR A 123 9.92 11.75 8.64
C TYR A 123 10.03 13.27 8.64
N ILE A 124 9.22 13.91 9.49
CA ILE A 124 9.09 15.37 9.58
C ILE A 124 9.50 15.76 10.99
N ALA A 125 10.57 16.53 11.10
CA ALA A 125 11.13 17.00 12.36
C ALA A 125 11.92 18.29 12.13
N ASN A 126 11.96 19.19 13.12
CA ASN A 126 12.77 20.42 13.10
C ASN A 126 12.54 21.28 11.85
N GLY A 127 11.31 21.38 11.34
CA GLY A 127 10.97 22.15 10.16
C GLY A 127 11.48 21.55 8.85
N MET A 128 11.89 20.29 8.85
CA MET A 128 12.37 19.57 7.66
C MET A 128 11.50 18.33 7.40
N ILE A 129 11.33 18.04 6.12
CA ILE A 129 10.71 16.79 5.64
C ILE A 129 11.75 15.94 4.93
N ARG A 130 11.79 14.65 5.24
CA ARG A 130 12.66 13.68 4.60
C ARG A 130 11.89 12.43 4.27
N GLN A 131 11.84 12.05 2.99
CA GLN A 131 11.40 10.73 2.59
C GLN A 131 12.43 9.70 3.08
N ILE A 132 11.99 8.72 3.87
CA ILE A 132 12.86 7.69 4.45
C ILE A 132 12.77 6.35 3.71
N THR A 133 11.72 6.14 2.92
CA THR A 133 11.61 5.05 1.95
C THR A 133 12.20 5.48 0.60
N LYS A 134 12.51 4.51 -0.24
CA LYS A 134 12.92 4.74 -1.62
C LYS A 134 11.95 4.03 -2.53
N ASP A 135 11.41 4.77 -3.50
CA ASP A 135 10.43 4.25 -4.44
C ASP A 135 11.02 3.10 -5.26
N GLN A 136 10.27 2.04 -5.42
CA GLN A 136 10.60 0.94 -6.32
C GLN A 136 9.83 1.13 -7.63
N SER A 137 10.16 2.21 -8.36
CA SER A 137 9.56 2.59 -9.62
C SER A 137 10.58 2.59 -10.77
N TYR A 138 10.07 2.54 -12.00
CA TYR A 138 10.92 2.61 -13.19
C TYR A 138 11.71 3.93 -13.22
N VAL A 139 11.06 5.05 -12.94
CA VAL A 139 11.71 6.36 -12.95
C VAL A 139 12.80 6.46 -11.87
N GLN A 140 12.61 5.82 -10.72
CA GLN A 140 13.64 5.77 -9.69
C GLN A 140 14.88 5.00 -10.19
N THR A 141 14.71 3.94 -10.99
CA THR A 141 15.86 3.23 -11.59
C THR A 141 16.63 4.11 -12.59
N LEU A 142 15.94 5.00 -13.31
CA LEU A 142 16.58 5.98 -14.19
C LEU A 142 17.35 7.05 -13.42
N VAL A 143 16.79 7.52 -12.30
CA VAL A 143 17.46 8.46 -11.39
C VAL A 143 18.73 7.83 -10.79
N ASP A 144 18.64 6.59 -10.31
CA ASP A 144 19.78 5.84 -9.75
C ASP A 144 20.90 5.61 -10.78
N ALA A 145 20.52 5.43 -12.03
CA ALA A 145 21.46 5.30 -13.15
C ALA A 145 22.03 6.65 -13.63
N GLY A 146 21.59 7.78 -13.03
CA GLY A 146 21.98 9.13 -13.44
C GLY A 146 21.49 9.53 -14.83
N GLN A 147 20.43 8.88 -15.34
CA GLN A 147 19.84 9.15 -16.66
C GLN A 147 18.87 10.33 -16.64
N ILE A 148 18.17 10.51 -15.54
CA ILE A 148 17.28 11.64 -15.27
C ILE A 148 17.50 12.17 -13.85
N THR A 149 17.11 13.41 -13.61
CA THR A 149 17.05 14.01 -12.27
C THR A 149 15.76 13.64 -11.54
N LEU A 150 15.69 13.84 -10.22
CA LEU A 150 14.47 13.70 -9.45
C LEU A 150 13.34 14.60 -9.98
N ALA A 151 13.65 15.84 -10.38
CA ALA A 151 12.66 16.75 -10.93
C ALA A 151 12.10 16.28 -12.29
N GLU A 152 12.93 15.66 -13.13
CA GLU A 152 12.45 15.06 -14.40
C GLU A 152 11.61 13.80 -14.14
N ALA A 153 11.93 13.01 -13.10
CA ALA A 153 11.17 11.84 -12.72
C ALA A 153 9.72 12.17 -12.32
N GLU A 154 9.47 13.29 -11.63
CA GLU A 154 8.14 13.75 -11.22
C GLU A 154 7.20 14.02 -12.40
N HIS A 155 7.75 14.36 -13.56
CA HIS A 155 7.00 14.69 -14.78
C HIS A 155 7.14 13.64 -15.89
N HIS A 156 7.81 12.52 -15.60
CA HIS A 156 8.02 11.45 -16.57
C HIS A 156 6.70 10.73 -16.91
N GLN A 157 6.52 10.33 -18.19
CA GLN A 157 5.31 9.64 -18.64
C GLN A 157 5.07 8.30 -17.92
N ASP A 158 6.15 7.60 -17.54
CA ASP A 158 6.12 6.28 -16.88
C ASP A 158 6.36 6.41 -15.36
N LYS A 159 6.06 7.55 -14.74
CA LYS A 159 6.31 7.78 -13.31
C LYS A 159 5.57 6.82 -12.38
N ASN A 160 4.40 6.34 -12.81
CA ASN A 160 3.56 5.41 -12.04
C ASN A 160 3.89 3.92 -12.34
N GLN A 161 4.96 3.63 -13.11
CA GLN A 161 5.37 2.26 -13.36
C GLN A 161 6.24 1.75 -12.21
N ILE A 162 5.68 0.88 -11.37
CA ILE A 162 6.41 0.24 -10.26
C ILE A 162 7.18 -0.98 -10.74
N THR A 163 8.30 -1.27 -10.07
CA THR A 163 9.21 -2.37 -10.42
C THR A 163 9.18 -3.52 -9.43
N ASN A 164 8.54 -3.33 -8.28
CA ASN A 164 8.38 -4.34 -7.24
C ASN A 164 7.10 -4.10 -6.44
N ALA A 165 6.35 -5.17 -6.13
CA ALA A 165 5.09 -5.09 -5.38
C ALA A 165 4.71 -6.46 -4.81
N LEU A 166 3.75 -6.49 -3.88
CA LEU A 166 3.06 -7.69 -3.45
C LEU A 166 2.23 -8.27 -4.60
N GLY A 167 2.14 -9.59 -4.70
CA GLY A 167 1.37 -10.27 -5.74
C GLY A 167 2.14 -10.49 -7.04
N VAL A 168 3.42 -10.11 -7.10
CA VAL A 168 4.30 -10.31 -8.26
C VAL A 168 5.15 -11.55 -8.06
N GLU A 169 5.21 -12.42 -9.08
CA GLU A 169 6.15 -13.54 -9.08
C GLU A 169 7.60 -13.04 -9.11
N GLY A 170 8.44 -13.59 -8.25
CA GLY A 170 9.84 -13.16 -8.14
C GLY A 170 10.02 -11.81 -7.43
N MET A 171 9.01 -11.37 -6.66
CA MET A 171 9.09 -10.20 -5.80
C MET A 171 10.40 -10.21 -5.00
N THR A 172 11.14 -9.10 -5.02
CA THR A 172 12.27 -8.92 -4.10
C THR A 172 11.75 -8.61 -2.69
N PRO A 173 12.43 -9.08 -1.62
CA PRO A 173 12.01 -8.79 -0.25
C PRO A 173 11.79 -7.29 0.01
N PRO A 174 10.96 -6.92 1.00
CA PRO A 174 10.76 -5.53 1.36
C PRO A 174 12.08 -4.86 1.76
N VAL A 175 12.22 -3.59 1.44
CA VAL A 175 13.35 -2.78 1.91
C VAL A 175 13.08 -2.39 3.36
N ILE A 176 13.97 -2.80 4.25
CA ILE A 176 13.88 -2.49 5.70
C ILE A 176 14.84 -1.35 6.02
N GLY A 177 14.41 -0.43 6.89
CA GLY A 177 15.30 0.61 7.41
C GLY A 177 16.52 -0.01 8.12
N GLN A 178 17.72 0.46 7.75
CA GLN A 178 18.97 -0.11 8.26
C GLN A 178 19.12 0.02 9.78
N MET A 179 18.53 1.06 10.37
CA MET A 179 18.53 1.30 11.81
C MET A 179 17.17 1.86 12.23
N PRO A 180 16.69 1.56 13.44
CA PRO A 180 15.48 2.18 13.96
C PRO A 180 15.71 3.68 14.16
N ILE A 181 14.64 4.45 13.95
CA ILE A 181 14.64 5.90 14.21
C ILE A 181 14.17 6.12 15.64
N ILE A 182 14.92 6.91 16.41
CA ILE A 182 14.47 7.45 17.69
C ILE A 182 13.74 8.75 17.36
N PRO A 183 12.41 8.84 17.58
CA PRO A 183 11.64 10.03 17.25
C PRO A 183 12.08 11.22 18.09
N GLU A 184 12.23 12.38 17.46
CA GLU A 184 12.44 13.63 18.17
C GLU A 184 11.10 14.16 18.72
N PRO A 185 11.11 14.94 19.82
CA PRO A 185 9.91 15.62 20.28
C PRO A 185 9.29 16.49 19.17
N ASN A 186 7.96 16.46 19.05
CA ASN A 186 7.19 17.10 17.97
C ASN A 186 7.52 16.62 16.56
N SER A 187 8.08 15.42 16.42
CA SER A 187 8.26 14.81 15.12
C SER A 187 7.02 14.03 14.68
N THR A 188 6.85 13.89 13.37
CA THR A 188 5.73 13.17 12.78
C THR A 188 6.25 12.24 11.66
N PHE A 189 5.79 10.99 11.66
CA PHE A 189 5.88 10.12 10.50
C PHE A 189 4.60 10.23 9.70
N LEU A 190 4.72 10.37 8.38
CA LEU A 190 3.61 10.30 7.44
C LEU A 190 3.82 9.10 6.55
N LEU A 191 2.84 8.19 6.54
CA LEU A 191 2.72 7.11 5.56
C LEU A 191 1.65 7.51 4.56
N CYS A 192 1.90 7.35 3.27
CA CYS A 192 0.91 7.69 2.25
C CYS A 192 1.04 6.82 0.99
N SER A 193 -0.07 6.67 0.26
CA SER A 193 -0.07 6.21 -1.14
C SER A 193 0.45 7.30 -2.09
N ASP A 194 0.68 6.94 -3.34
CA ASP A 194 1.17 7.85 -4.38
C ASP A 194 0.15 8.94 -4.75
N GLY A 195 -1.16 8.70 -4.50
CA GLY A 195 -2.20 9.70 -4.68
C GLY A 195 -2.05 10.95 -3.81
N LEU A 196 -1.29 10.89 -2.70
CA LEU A 196 -0.88 12.10 -1.99
C LEU A 196 0.37 12.70 -2.64
N SER A 197 1.47 11.94 -2.69
CA SER A 197 2.79 12.42 -3.09
C SER A 197 2.91 12.74 -4.57
N GLY A 198 2.03 12.18 -5.40
CA GLY A 198 1.90 12.52 -6.81
C GLY A 198 1.09 13.78 -7.10
N MET A 199 0.32 14.27 -6.12
CA MET A 199 -0.54 15.45 -6.26
C MET A 199 0.02 16.69 -5.59
N ILE A 200 0.62 16.58 -4.40
CA ILE A 200 1.16 17.71 -3.66
C ILE A 200 2.66 17.50 -3.36
N ASN A 201 3.41 18.58 -3.40
CA ASN A 201 4.85 18.55 -3.19
C ASN A 201 5.23 18.50 -1.69
N ASN A 202 6.49 18.18 -1.41
CA ASN A 202 7.02 18.06 -0.05
C ASN A 202 6.86 19.33 0.78
N ASN A 203 6.92 20.53 0.18
CA ASN A 203 6.75 21.79 0.92
C ASN A 203 5.30 21.94 1.40
N THR A 204 4.32 21.57 0.58
CA THR A 204 2.90 21.58 0.95
C THR A 204 2.65 20.59 2.07
N ILE A 205 3.19 19.37 1.96
CA ILE A 205 3.10 18.34 3.02
C ILE A 205 3.70 18.87 4.33
N LEU A 206 4.94 19.39 4.30
CA LEU A 206 5.62 19.94 5.46
C LEU A 206 4.80 21.05 6.14
N ASN A 207 4.33 22.02 5.34
CA ASN A 207 3.55 23.13 5.85
C ASN A 207 2.25 22.66 6.53
N THR A 208 1.58 21.66 5.98
CA THR A 208 0.32 21.13 6.53
C THR A 208 0.56 20.32 7.79
N VAL A 209 1.53 19.42 7.79
CA VAL A 209 1.87 18.59 8.96
C VAL A 209 2.39 19.43 10.12
N SER A 210 3.06 20.54 9.86
CA SER A 210 3.58 21.47 10.89
C SER A 210 2.52 22.42 11.47
N ARG A 211 1.24 22.31 11.07
CA ARG A 211 0.14 23.10 11.62
C ARG A 211 -0.28 22.59 13.02
N HIS A 212 0.57 22.84 14.03
CA HIS A 212 0.28 22.44 15.42
C HIS A 212 -0.89 23.22 16.08
N ASP A 213 -1.44 24.24 15.40
CA ASP A 213 -2.69 24.91 15.72
C ASP A 213 -3.93 24.07 15.36
N LEU A 214 -3.78 23.02 14.54
CA LEU A 214 -4.79 22.06 14.17
C LEU A 214 -4.54 20.71 14.86
N SER A 215 -5.61 19.98 15.12
CA SER A 215 -5.50 18.58 15.57
C SER A 215 -4.86 17.71 14.50
N LEU A 216 -4.25 16.59 14.90
CA LEU A 216 -3.64 15.65 13.96
C LEU A 216 -4.64 15.13 12.92
N ASN A 217 -5.92 14.92 13.33
CA ASN A 217 -6.99 14.51 12.43
C ASN A 217 -7.34 15.59 11.40
N GLU A 218 -7.31 16.88 11.76
CA GLU A 218 -7.55 17.97 10.82
C GLU A 218 -6.39 18.09 9.83
N ARG A 219 -5.16 17.92 10.29
CA ARG A 219 -3.99 17.88 9.40
C ARG A 219 -4.05 16.73 8.39
N ALA A 220 -4.45 15.52 8.82
CA ALA A 220 -4.63 14.38 7.92
C ALA A 220 -5.71 14.66 6.86
N ARG A 221 -6.86 15.21 7.25
CA ARG A 221 -7.93 15.60 6.29
C ARG A 221 -7.47 16.69 5.33
N MET A 222 -6.77 17.71 5.84
CA MET A 222 -6.26 18.81 5.00
C MET A 222 -5.29 18.31 3.93
N LEU A 223 -4.42 17.33 4.23
CA LEU A 223 -3.55 16.70 3.23
C LEU A 223 -4.37 16.06 2.10
N VAL A 224 -5.40 15.29 2.45
CA VAL A 224 -6.28 14.64 1.48
C VAL A 224 -7.08 15.67 0.67
N GLU A 225 -7.61 16.72 1.31
CA GLU A 225 -8.32 17.80 0.63
C GLU A 225 -7.42 18.54 -0.38
N GLN A 226 -6.18 18.87 0.01
CA GLN A 226 -5.21 19.51 -0.88
C GLN A 226 -4.84 18.63 -2.08
N ALA A 227 -4.67 17.32 -1.89
CA ALA A 227 -4.44 16.40 -3.00
C ALA A 227 -5.66 16.32 -3.94
N ASN A 228 -6.87 16.33 -3.39
CA ASN A 228 -8.11 16.39 -4.16
C ASN A 228 -8.26 17.70 -4.94
N GLU A 229 -7.89 18.83 -4.35
CA GLU A 229 -7.89 20.15 -5.01
C GLU A 229 -6.84 20.23 -6.13
N ALA A 230 -5.71 19.54 -5.97
CA ALA A 230 -4.67 19.43 -6.99
C ALA A 230 -5.05 18.49 -8.15
N GLY A 231 -6.24 17.87 -8.10
CA GLY A 231 -6.77 17.05 -9.18
C GLY A 231 -7.39 15.73 -8.72
N GLY A 232 -6.91 15.13 -7.60
CA GLY A 232 -7.43 13.87 -7.06
C GLY A 232 -7.45 12.76 -8.09
N LEU A 233 -6.34 12.57 -8.82
CA LEU A 233 -6.28 11.64 -9.95
C LEU A 233 -6.30 10.18 -9.52
N ASP A 234 -5.91 9.91 -8.26
CA ASP A 234 -5.87 8.58 -7.67
C ASP A 234 -6.55 8.51 -6.30
N ASN A 235 -6.61 7.32 -5.72
CA ASN A 235 -6.97 7.11 -4.32
C ASN A 235 -5.91 7.76 -3.42
N ILE A 236 -6.33 8.40 -2.35
CA ILE A 236 -5.47 9.19 -1.47
C ILE A 236 -5.59 8.65 -0.05
N THR A 237 -4.53 8.05 0.47
CA THR A 237 -4.50 7.52 1.82
C THR A 237 -3.31 8.05 2.59
N VAL A 238 -3.56 8.53 3.82
CA VAL A 238 -2.55 9.06 4.73
C VAL A 238 -2.72 8.50 6.13
N GLN A 239 -1.61 8.20 6.79
CA GLN A 239 -1.54 7.95 8.23
C GLN A 239 -0.43 8.82 8.84
N LEU A 240 -0.73 9.54 9.90
CA LEU A 240 0.19 10.36 10.67
C LEU A 240 0.44 9.71 12.02
N VAL A 241 1.71 9.59 12.41
CA VAL A 241 2.14 9.16 13.75
C VAL A 241 2.99 10.27 14.32
N GLU A 242 2.44 11.04 15.27
CA GLU A 242 3.11 12.19 15.90
C GLU A 242 3.61 11.82 17.30
N PHE A 243 4.83 12.24 17.61
CA PHE A 243 5.48 12.10 18.90
C PHE A 243 5.53 13.49 19.58
N PRO A 244 4.52 13.85 20.39
CA PRO A 244 4.45 15.17 21.01
C PRO A 244 5.59 15.38 22.02
N ALA A 245 5.98 16.63 22.29
CA ALA A 245 6.88 16.92 23.41
C ALA A 245 6.22 16.56 24.74
N GLU A 246 6.99 16.08 25.71
CA GLU A 246 6.49 15.64 27.02
C GLU A 246 5.67 16.72 27.77
N ASP A 247 6.00 17.99 27.58
CA ASP A 247 5.31 19.13 28.21
C ASP A 247 3.85 19.32 27.71
N MET A 248 3.49 18.77 26.56
CA MET A 248 2.11 18.82 26.04
C MET A 248 1.24 17.66 26.52
N ALA A 249 1.85 16.57 27.00
CA ALA A 249 1.12 15.38 27.48
C ALA A 249 0.59 15.55 28.93
N MET A 250 1.03 16.57 29.68
CA MET A 250 0.66 16.80 31.08
C MET A 250 0.14 18.23 31.36
N SER A 251 -0.91 18.61 30.66
CA SER A 251 -1.83 19.62 31.20
C SER A 251 -3.18 18.94 31.47
N PRO A 252 -3.42 18.43 32.69
CA PRO A 252 -4.79 18.40 33.13
C PRO A 252 -5.19 19.87 33.18
N MET A 253 -6.09 20.32 32.33
CA MET A 253 -6.77 21.59 32.51
C MET A 253 -7.23 21.66 33.99
N GLY A 254 -6.50 22.45 34.77
CA GLY A 254 -6.90 22.80 36.10
C GLY A 254 -8.27 23.47 36.02
N SER A 255 -9.30 22.74 36.34
CA SER A 255 -10.62 23.31 36.56
C SER A 255 -10.50 24.33 37.67
N PRO A 256 -10.84 25.60 37.45
CA PRO A 256 -11.06 26.50 38.55
C PRO A 256 -12.23 25.92 39.38
N ALA A 257 -11.99 25.65 40.64
CA ALA A 257 -13.03 25.27 41.56
C ALA A 257 -14.04 26.42 41.67
N VAL A 258 -15.07 26.40 40.83
CA VAL A 258 -16.29 27.17 41.03
C VAL A 258 -17.35 26.21 41.52
N SER A 259 -17.51 26.23 42.84
CA SER A 259 -18.67 25.67 43.51
C SER A 259 -19.91 26.40 43.02
N SER A 260 -20.67 25.78 42.14
CA SER A 260 -22.08 26.13 41.90
C SER A 260 -22.82 24.85 41.52
N ALA A 261 -23.75 24.51 42.40
CA ALA A 261 -24.71 23.45 42.24
C ALA A 261 -25.49 23.66 40.92
N ILE A 262 -25.20 22.86 39.87
CA ILE A 262 -26.00 22.82 38.67
C ILE A 262 -26.67 21.46 38.63
N ALA A 263 -28.00 21.49 38.56
CA ALA A 263 -28.90 20.35 38.46
C ALA A 263 -28.50 19.44 37.29
N GLN A 264 -28.49 18.13 37.55
CA GLN A 264 -28.24 17.11 36.52
C GLN A 264 -29.30 17.22 35.42
N PRO A 265 -28.89 17.21 34.12
CA PRO A 265 -29.85 17.11 33.05
C PRO A 265 -30.45 15.70 33.03
N LYS A 266 -31.79 15.63 33.16
CA LYS A 266 -32.55 14.39 33.03
C LYS A 266 -32.23 13.72 31.71
N LYS A 267 -31.74 12.47 31.73
CA LYS A 267 -31.62 11.60 30.52
C LYS A 267 -32.96 11.58 29.78
N LYS A 268 -33.01 12.12 28.58
CA LYS A 268 -34.16 11.96 27.68
C LYS A 268 -34.25 10.49 27.31
N SER A 269 -35.33 9.84 27.80
CA SER A 269 -35.62 8.46 27.48
C SER A 269 -36.07 8.40 26.01
N HIS A 270 -35.40 7.56 25.21
CA HIS A 270 -35.79 7.31 23.81
C HIS A 270 -37.06 6.48 23.67
N ALA A 271 -37.80 6.27 24.74
CA ALA A 271 -39.04 5.47 24.75
C ALA A 271 -40.08 5.97 23.74
N VAL A 272 -40.17 7.31 23.55
CA VAL A 272 -41.12 7.90 22.57
C VAL A 272 -40.70 7.58 21.12
N LEU A 273 -39.39 7.52 20.81
CA LEU A 273 -38.90 7.19 19.47
C LEU A 273 -39.18 5.73 19.12
N TYR A 274 -38.96 4.81 20.08
CA TYR A 274 -39.27 3.40 19.85
C TYR A 274 -40.76 3.11 19.72
N SER A 275 -41.64 3.85 20.43
CA SER A 275 -43.10 3.70 20.28
C SER A 275 -43.59 4.18 18.92
N LEU A 276 -42.99 5.22 18.31
CA LEU A 276 -43.33 5.69 16.96
C LEU A 276 -42.87 4.69 15.89
N ILE A 277 -41.69 4.10 16.04
CA ILE A 277 -41.19 3.07 15.12
C ILE A 277 -42.07 1.82 15.17
N ALA A 278 -42.51 1.37 16.35
CA ALA A 278 -43.40 0.24 16.51
C ALA A 278 -44.77 0.52 15.88
N ALA A 279 -45.33 1.73 16.02
CA ALA A 279 -46.61 2.09 15.39
C ALA A 279 -46.52 2.10 13.85
N LEU A 280 -45.43 2.59 13.27
CA LEU A 280 -45.21 2.56 11.81
C LEU A 280 -45.08 1.14 11.27
N LEU A 281 -44.43 0.23 11.99
CA LEU A 281 -44.33 -1.17 11.59
C LEU A 281 -45.71 -1.87 11.58
N VAL A 282 -46.57 -1.59 12.56
CA VAL A 282 -47.94 -2.15 12.59
C VAL A 282 -48.76 -1.64 11.41
N ILE A 283 -48.64 -0.36 11.04
CA ILE A 283 -49.33 0.23 9.87
C ILE A 283 -48.85 -0.42 8.56
N ALA A 284 -47.51 -0.62 8.43
CA ALA A 284 -46.94 -1.27 7.23
C ALA A 284 -47.40 -2.73 7.07
N VAL A 285 -47.49 -3.49 8.15
CA VAL A 285 -47.97 -4.86 8.14
C VAL A 285 -49.48 -4.91 7.82
N ALA A 286 -50.28 -4.03 8.42
CA ALA A 286 -51.72 -3.95 8.15
C ALA A 286 -52.00 -3.50 6.70
N GLY A 287 -51.25 -2.53 6.17
CA GLY A 287 -51.34 -2.08 4.76
C GLY A 287 -50.94 -3.17 3.77
N GLY A 288 -49.87 -3.91 4.05
CA GLY A 288 -49.44 -5.06 3.23
C GLY A 288 -50.45 -6.20 3.21
N ALA A 289 -51.04 -6.52 4.38
CA ALA A 289 -52.10 -7.54 4.48
C ALA A 289 -53.38 -7.09 3.71
N TYR A 290 -53.79 -5.83 3.87
CA TYR A 290 -54.91 -5.28 3.14
C TYR A 290 -54.69 -5.35 1.62
N TRP A 291 -53.50 -4.96 1.11
CA TRP A 291 -53.18 -5.05 -0.31
C TRP A 291 -53.14 -6.49 -0.81
N TYR A 292 -52.58 -7.45 -0.03
CA TYR A 292 -52.51 -8.87 -0.38
C TYR A 292 -53.90 -9.54 -0.50
N PHE A 293 -54.87 -9.14 0.35
CA PHE A 293 -56.22 -9.71 0.33
C PHE A 293 -57.22 -8.99 -0.62
N HIS A 294 -56.87 -7.81 -1.17
CA HIS A 294 -57.71 -7.05 -2.09
C HIS A 294 -57.15 -6.96 -3.50
N GLU A 295 -56.26 -7.84 -3.91
CA GLU A 295 -55.81 -7.94 -5.29
C GLU A 295 -56.95 -8.60 -6.11
N GLU A 296 -57.86 -7.73 -6.67
CA GLU A 296 -58.92 -8.18 -7.58
C GLU A 296 -58.32 -8.72 -8.87
N GLU A 297 -58.88 -9.87 -9.33
CA GLU A 297 -58.53 -10.55 -10.57
C GLU A 297 -58.56 -9.59 -11.77
N LYS A 298 -57.43 -9.38 -12.39
CA LYS A 298 -57.36 -8.68 -13.69
C LYS A 298 -57.95 -9.60 -14.77
N PRO A 299 -58.91 -9.11 -15.62
CA PRO A 299 -59.50 -9.94 -16.69
C PRO A 299 -58.41 -10.27 -17.74
N GLN A 300 -58.36 -11.55 -18.11
CA GLN A 300 -57.49 -12.06 -19.17
C GLN A 300 -57.84 -11.45 -20.52
N PRO A 301 -56.85 -11.01 -21.36
CA PRO A 301 -57.11 -10.54 -22.70
C PRO A 301 -57.47 -11.71 -23.62
N LYS A 302 -58.65 -11.64 -24.27
CA LYS A 302 -59.11 -12.55 -25.30
C LYS A 302 -58.13 -12.58 -26.48
N ALA A 303 -57.77 -13.81 -26.88
CA ALA A 303 -56.97 -14.10 -28.07
C ALA A 303 -57.67 -13.59 -29.34
N THR A 304 -57.07 -12.62 -30.02
CA THR A 304 -57.48 -12.20 -31.35
C THR A 304 -56.62 -12.91 -32.39
N VAL A 305 -57.28 -13.80 -33.14
CA VAL A 305 -56.74 -14.47 -34.32
C VAL A 305 -56.54 -13.43 -35.40
N THR A 306 -55.30 -13.17 -35.87
CA THR A 306 -55.06 -12.38 -37.06
C THR A 306 -54.17 -13.13 -38.03
N THR A 307 -54.72 -13.25 -39.18
CA THR A 307 -54.39 -13.96 -40.41
C THR A 307 -52.97 -13.61 -40.93
N LYS A 308 -52.26 -14.62 -41.43
CA LYS A 308 -51.01 -14.50 -42.18
C LYS A 308 -51.18 -13.69 -43.45
N VAL A 309 -50.35 -12.65 -43.61
CA VAL A 309 -50.08 -12.07 -44.94
C VAL A 309 -48.57 -12.27 -45.21
N LYS A 310 -48.30 -13.07 -46.23
CA LYS A 310 -46.95 -13.23 -46.83
C LYS A 310 -46.60 -11.95 -47.60
N GLN A 311 -45.47 -11.29 -47.27
CA GLN A 311 -44.79 -10.47 -48.22
C GLN A 311 -43.31 -10.87 -48.32
N LYS A 312 -42.91 -11.23 -49.56
CA LYS A 312 -41.54 -11.39 -50.01
C LYS A 312 -40.78 -10.06 -49.99
N ALA A 313 -39.65 -9.95 -49.34
CA ALA A 313 -38.72 -8.90 -49.63
C ALA A 313 -37.35 -9.55 -49.97
N LYS A 314 -36.78 -9.03 -51.05
CA LYS A 314 -35.57 -9.46 -51.73
C LYS A 314 -34.32 -9.22 -50.85
N ALA A 315 -33.46 -10.23 -50.82
CA ALA A 315 -32.10 -10.10 -50.34
C ALA A 315 -31.28 -9.18 -51.29
N LYS A 316 -30.65 -8.19 -50.75
CA LYS A 316 -29.58 -7.41 -51.37
C LYS A 316 -28.28 -7.73 -50.63
N LYS A 317 -27.40 -8.43 -51.34
CA LYS A 317 -26.01 -8.74 -50.93
C LYS A 317 -25.24 -7.42 -50.94
N GLU A 318 -24.64 -7.05 -49.84
CA GLU A 318 -23.52 -6.09 -49.82
C GLU A 318 -22.29 -6.84 -49.34
N GLU A 319 -21.22 -6.76 -50.15
CA GLU A 319 -19.89 -7.32 -49.91
C GLU A 319 -19.17 -6.50 -48.82
N PRO A 320 -18.32 -7.12 -47.98
CA PRO A 320 -17.48 -6.40 -47.05
C PRO A 320 -16.33 -5.72 -47.73
N LYS A 321 -16.14 -4.43 -47.50
CA LYS A 321 -14.98 -3.64 -47.90
C LYS A 321 -13.76 -4.07 -47.13
N SER A 322 -12.70 -4.38 -47.91
CA SER A 322 -11.35 -4.69 -47.49
C SER A 322 -10.70 -3.60 -46.66
N GLU A 323 -10.08 -4.00 -45.55
CA GLU A 323 -9.11 -3.21 -44.81
C GLU A 323 -7.87 -2.89 -45.66
N PRO A 324 -7.20 -1.73 -45.45
CA PRO A 324 -5.99 -1.38 -46.14
C PRO A 324 -4.79 -2.14 -45.57
N GLU A 325 -4.11 -2.89 -46.45
CA GLU A 325 -2.80 -3.52 -46.22
C GLU A 325 -1.76 -2.44 -45.86
N VAL A 326 -1.15 -2.57 -44.69
CA VAL A 326 0.00 -1.75 -44.30
C VAL A 326 1.25 -2.36 -44.91
N VAL A 327 1.75 -1.75 -45.96
CA VAL A 327 3.04 -2.05 -46.57
C VAL A 327 4.16 -1.60 -45.64
N VAL A 328 4.75 -2.52 -44.89
CA VAL A 328 5.96 -2.25 -44.09
C VAL A 328 7.16 -2.27 -45.02
N LYS A 329 7.83 -1.12 -45.21
CA LYS A 329 9.01 -0.94 -46.02
C LYS A 329 10.17 -1.82 -45.52
N GLN A 330 10.75 -2.63 -46.37
CA GLN A 330 11.87 -3.56 -46.13
C GLN A 330 13.20 -2.90 -45.69
N GLU A 331 13.26 -1.57 -45.55
CA GLU A 331 14.48 -0.87 -45.09
C GLU A 331 14.71 -0.95 -43.57
N SER A 332 13.67 -1.22 -42.77
CA SER A 332 13.76 -1.28 -41.30
C SER A 332 14.46 -2.56 -40.81
N VAL A 333 14.38 -3.65 -41.54
CA VAL A 333 14.91 -4.95 -41.10
C VAL A 333 16.45 -5.00 -41.21
N LYS A 334 17.06 -4.36 -42.22
CA LYS A 334 18.53 -4.31 -42.37
C LYS A 334 19.24 -3.46 -41.32
N LYS A 335 18.52 -2.54 -40.66
CA LYS A 335 19.08 -1.68 -39.61
C LYS A 335 19.11 -2.40 -38.26
N ILE A 336 18.15 -3.29 -38.02
CA ILE A 336 18.04 -4.09 -36.79
C ILE A 336 19.11 -5.19 -36.74
N GLU A 337 19.40 -5.85 -37.86
CA GLU A 337 20.47 -6.88 -37.93
C GLU A 337 21.87 -6.31 -37.68
N LYS A 338 22.12 -5.04 -38.02
CA LYS A 338 23.40 -4.36 -37.77
C LYS A 338 23.60 -3.95 -36.33
N VAL A 339 22.51 -3.70 -35.57
CA VAL A 339 22.55 -3.39 -34.14
C VAL A 339 22.75 -4.66 -33.32
N VAL A 340 22.05 -5.75 -33.68
CA VAL A 340 22.18 -7.04 -32.98
C VAL A 340 23.56 -7.66 -33.13
N SER A 341 24.25 -7.46 -34.28
CA SER A 341 25.62 -7.94 -34.47
C SER A 341 26.68 -7.13 -33.69
N LYS A 342 26.42 -5.84 -33.38
CA LYS A 342 27.29 -5.03 -32.51
C LYS A 342 27.12 -5.41 -31.03
N GLU A 343 25.92 -5.71 -30.59
CA GLU A 343 25.68 -6.12 -29.19
C GLU A 343 26.26 -7.50 -28.85
N LYS A 344 26.26 -8.45 -29.80
CA LYS A 344 26.90 -9.75 -29.58
C LYS A 344 28.42 -9.68 -29.38
N ASN A 345 29.10 -8.68 -29.98
CA ASN A 345 30.54 -8.51 -29.78
C ASN A 345 30.86 -7.82 -28.43
N THR A 346 29.97 -6.95 -27.96
CA THR A 346 30.12 -6.26 -26.62
C THR A 346 29.88 -7.24 -25.49
N LYS A 347 28.88 -8.16 -25.62
CA LYS A 347 28.63 -9.21 -24.63
C LYS A 347 29.78 -10.20 -24.49
N LYS A 348 30.45 -10.58 -25.58
CA LYS A 348 31.64 -11.48 -25.51
C LYS A 348 32.82 -10.86 -24.74
N THR A 349 33.01 -9.53 -24.81
CA THR A 349 34.08 -8.83 -24.07
C THR A 349 33.71 -8.67 -22.60
N LYS A 350 32.40 -8.49 -22.27
CA LYS A 350 31.93 -8.38 -20.90
C LYS A 350 31.95 -9.70 -20.14
N VAL A 351 31.58 -10.80 -20.81
CA VAL A 351 31.67 -12.17 -20.23
C VAL A 351 33.13 -12.57 -19.92
N LYS A 352 34.14 -12.08 -20.68
CA LYS A 352 35.54 -12.31 -20.31
C LYS A 352 36.00 -11.53 -19.09
N ARG A 353 35.47 -10.33 -18.85
CA ARG A 353 35.78 -9.54 -17.64
C ARG A 353 35.09 -10.09 -16.39
N ASP A 354 33.82 -10.54 -16.51
CA ASP A 354 33.08 -11.12 -15.39
C ASP A 354 33.65 -12.46 -14.91
N ASN A 355 34.24 -13.28 -15.81
CA ASN A 355 34.93 -14.50 -15.42
C ASN A 355 36.26 -14.25 -14.68
N THR A 356 36.92 -13.12 -14.93
CA THR A 356 38.16 -12.76 -14.21
C THR A 356 37.83 -12.28 -12.80
N ILE A 357 36.72 -11.55 -12.59
CA ILE A 357 36.22 -11.09 -11.28
C ILE A 357 35.71 -12.27 -10.45
N SER A 358 35.03 -13.24 -11.09
CA SER A 358 34.55 -14.45 -10.42
C SER A 358 35.68 -15.34 -9.89
N ASN A 359 36.81 -15.40 -10.57
CA ASN A 359 37.96 -16.17 -10.08
C ASN A 359 38.69 -15.48 -8.91
N SER A 360 38.77 -14.17 -8.90
CA SER A 360 39.30 -13.40 -7.74
C SER A 360 38.42 -13.54 -6.50
N ALA A 361 37.09 -13.58 -6.67
CA ALA A 361 36.16 -13.78 -5.55
C ALA A 361 36.25 -15.20 -4.97
N LYS A 362 36.47 -16.23 -5.81
CA LYS A 362 36.71 -17.60 -5.33
C LYS A 362 38.01 -17.73 -4.55
N ASP A 363 39.08 -17.08 -5.00
CA ASP A 363 40.38 -17.09 -4.30
C ASP A 363 40.31 -16.41 -2.92
N LEU A 364 39.46 -15.39 -2.76
CA LEU A 364 39.20 -14.74 -1.45
C LEU A 364 38.38 -15.64 -0.54
N LEU A 365 37.34 -16.31 -1.05
CA LEU A 365 36.49 -17.21 -0.27
C LEU A 365 37.27 -18.45 0.22
N ASP A 366 38.20 -18.97 -0.61
CA ASP A 366 39.05 -20.09 -0.23
C ASP A 366 40.11 -19.70 0.83
N LYS A 367 40.52 -18.44 0.88
CA LYS A 367 41.41 -17.91 1.94
C LYS A 367 40.68 -17.77 3.28
N GLU A 368 39.47 -17.20 3.29
CA GLU A 368 38.66 -17.07 4.50
C GLU A 368 38.30 -18.43 5.09
N THR A 369 37.90 -19.40 4.24
CA THR A 369 37.58 -20.78 4.73
C THR A 369 38.80 -21.52 5.33
N LYS A 370 40.02 -21.22 4.87
CA LYS A 370 41.25 -21.75 5.45
C LYS A 370 41.59 -21.07 6.76
N GLN A 371 41.32 -19.78 6.91
CA GLN A 371 41.56 -19.02 8.13
C GLN A 371 40.62 -19.45 9.25
N ASP A 372 39.35 -19.70 8.96
CA ASP A 372 38.35 -20.18 9.92
C ASP A 372 38.65 -21.59 10.42
N LYS A 373 39.11 -22.48 9.54
CA LYS A 373 39.58 -23.84 9.96
C LYS A 373 40.82 -23.79 10.83
N ALA A 374 41.72 -22.85 10.62
CA ALA A 374 42.91 -22.66 11.44
C ALA A 374 42.54 -22.13 12.83
N ASN A 375 41.59 -21.19 12.92
CA ASN A 375 41.09 -20.64 14.18
C ASN A 375 40.32 -21.66 15.00
N ASP A 376 39.52 -22.55 14.39
CA ASP A 376 38.78 -23.61 15.06
C ASP A 376 39.74 -24.71 15.59
N ALA A 377 40.82 -24.99 14.87
CA ALA A 377 41.90 -25.89 15.32
C ALA A 377 42.67 -25.33 16.53
N ALA A 378 42.96 -24.01 16.52
CA ALA A 378 43.63 -23.33 17.63
C ALA A 378 42.78 -23.31 18.91
N GLN A 379 41.47 -23.09 18.79
CA GLN A 379 40.54 -23.14 19.94
C GLN A 379 40.39 -24.54 20.54
N LYS A 380 40.50 -25.61 19.74
CA LYS A 380 40.45 -26.99 20.22
C LYS A 380 41.72 -27.39 21.00
N VAL A 381 42.85 -26.83 20.59
CA VAL A 381 44.15 -27.07 21.32
C VAL A 381 44.10 -26.39 22.70
N THR A 382 43.67 -25.12 22.78
CA THR A 382 43.56 -24.37 24.04
C THR A 382 42.55 -24.99 25.02
N LYS A 383 41.42 -25.56 24.51
CA LYS A 383 40.48 -26.28 25.37
C LYS A 383 41.03 -27.61 25.93
N LYS A 384 41.94 -28.27 25.21
CA LYS A 384 42.55 -29.53 25.62
C LYS A 384 43.66 -29.33 26.66
N ASP A 385 44.34 -28.21 26.64
CA ASP A 385 45.37 -27.86 27.63
C ASP A 385 44.75 -27.39 28.95
N LEU A 386 43.63 -26.66 28.91
CA LEU A 386 42.86 -26.26 30.10
C LEU A 386 42.16 -27.43 30.84
N SER A 387 41.97 -28.57 30.18
CA SER A 387 41.40 -29.77 30.82
C SER A 387 42.46 -30.64 31.51
N LYS A 388 43.77 -30.44 31.24
CA LYS A 388 44.87 -31.18 31.88
C LYS A 388 45.43 -30.50 33.13
N GLU A 389 45.07 -29.26 33.41
CA GLU A 389 45.45 -28.56 34.66
C GLU A 389 44.44 -28.71 35.80
N LYS A 390 43.39 -29.53 35.61
CA LYS A 390 42.32 -29.78 36.60
C LYS A 390 42.25 -31.23 37.07
N GLU A 391 43.22 -32.07 36.75
CA GLU A 391 43.49 -33.37 37.37
C GLU A 391 44.85 -33.27 38.16
#